data_c0dae3412763d0cbd374b51bcb24b0fe
#
_entry.id   c0dae3412763d0cbd374b51bcb24b0fe
#
_cell.length_a   1.000
_cell.length_b   1.000
_cell.length_c   1.000
_cell.angle_alpha   90.00
_cell.angle_beta   90.00
_cell.angle_gamma   90.00
#
_symmetry.space_group_name_H-M   'P 1'
#
loop_
_entity.id
_entity.type
_entity.pdbx_description
1 polymer ?
#
loop_
_entity_poly.entity_id
_entity_poly.type
_entity_poly.pdbx_seq_one_letter_code
_entity_poly.pdbx_strand_id
1 'polypeptide(L)'
;MKKLLCWLLALAMVLTAAGCAKNQEPEDVTTEAPTTVATEPEVQEVPYEEETLPYEGVVLEFQTLVAESDPEAVAITQAAEFFEASTGAQVNVHWQDGMMDVNQMDIFEVTGALLASDYLPYAMDLSQMAKAADYESRSHDAIRQQVLDRCGYLAGIASVPHLTALYYDVDAFESCNFQVVPSTWMDFLTVCNVLSQWGWVPLTMDAEFANLATELHLEHALGVDGLWALSTGGWEYTEEAAFAAEQISYLVSAGYLAGGAPAVYPEGFLNLAGSNAAMMASSDRLCRMMEQDGLMEVNWGVFPWPGDGAGTGTAVDEQVLAIHKNTENAQAAFDFVRLLTSGEFDQLRSDLRRGIPADPNNESSIRGAVETLKKASSESFGILDTAYNEIYAQLWSGAYHDGRGFLKAMG
;
A
#
# COMPACT_ATOMS: atom_id res chain seq x y z
N MET A 1 14.49 -19.21 5.54
CA MET A 1 15.40 -20.17 6.18
C MET A 1 16.89 -19.98 5.86
N LYS A 2 17.31 -19.62 4.64
CA LYS A 2 18.75 -19.43 4.32
C LYS A 2 19.36 -18.13 4.90
N LYS A 3 18.62 -17.06 5.08
CA LYS A 3 19.12 -15.79 5.64
C LYS A 3 19.24 -15.82 7.17
N LEU A 4 18.39 -16.57 7.86
CA LEU A 4 18.46 -16.74 9.33
C LEU A 4 19.70 -17.52 9.74
N LEU A 5 20.17 -18.44 8.89
CA LEU A 5 21.36 -19.25 9.14
C LEU A 5 22.66 -18.42 9.03
N CYS A 6 22.67 -17.35 8.23
CA CYS A 6 23.83 -16.45 8.10
C CYS A 6 24.05 -15.58 9.35
N TRP A 7 23.01 -15.18 10.05
CA TRP A 7 23.13 -14.34 11.26
C TRP A 7 23.63 -15.15 12.46
N LEU A 8 23.23 -16.41 12.59
CA LEU A 8 23.73 -17.32 13.64
C LEU A 8 25.21 -17.70 13.45
N LEU A 9 25.71 -17.72 12.20
CA LEU A 9 27.11 -17.97 11.91
C LEU A 9 27.99 -16.71 12.14
N ALA A 10 27.47 -15.51 11.98
CA ALA A 10 28.19 -14.26 12.26
C ALA A 10 28.41 -14.03 13.79
N LEU A 11 27.45 -14.44 14.62
CA LEU A 11 27.56 -14.32 16.08
C LEU A 11 28.55 -15.32 16.67
N ALA A 12 28.76 -16.47 16.02
CA ALA A 12 29.72 -17.49 16.46
C ALA A 12 31.20 -17.12 16.17
N MET A 13 31.46 -16.21 15.23
CA MET A 13 32.82 -15.80 14.86
C MET A 13 33.43 -14.68 15.73
N VAL A 14 32.62 -13.97 16.51
CA VAL A 14 33.12 -12.89 17.41
C VAL A 14 33.65 -13.44 18.74
N LEU A 15 33.34 -14.68 19.09
CA LEU A 15 33.75 -15.31 20.36
C LEU A 15 35.06 -16.10 20.32
N THR A 16 35.77 -16.16 19.16
CA THR A 16 37.01 -16.95 19.02
C THR A 16 38.30 -16.13 18.81
N ALA A 17 38.26 -14.81 18.94
CA ALA A 17 39.43 -13.94 18.72
C ALA A 17 40.14 -13.47 20.00
N ALA A 18 39.86 -14.04 21.18
CA ALA A 18 40.53 -13.70 22.41
C ALA A 18 41.24 -14.95 22.99
N GLY A 19 42.39 -15.29 22.42
CA GLY A 19 43.18 -16.36 22.99
C GLY A 19 44.37 -16.78 22.12
N CYS A 20 45.44 -16.02 22.17
CA CYS A 20 46.81 -16.51 21.92
C CYS A 20 47.81 -15.38 22.29
N ALA A 21 48.32 -15.42 23.47
CA ALA A 21 49.60 -14.79 23.83
C ALA A 21 50.50 -15.84 24.48
N LYS A 22 51.69 -15.96 23.94
CA LYS A 22 52.74 -16.98 24.21
C LYS A 22 53.30 -16.94 25.61
N ASN A 23 53.55 -18.13 26.15
CA ASN A 23 54.43 -18.43 27.29
C ASN A 23 55.85 -17.98 27.01
N GLN A 24 56.47 -17.35 28.00
CA GLN A 24 57.89 -17.44 28.31
C GLN A 24 58.06 -17.70 29.78
N GLU A 25 58.84 -18.74 30.08
CA GLU A 25 59.17 -19.23 31.37
C GLU A 25 60.21 -18.37 32.14
N PRO A 26 60.38 -18.53 33.47
CA PRO A 26 60.86 -17.49 34.37
C PRO A 26 62.28 -17.73 34.79
N GLU A 27 62.96 -16.65 35.15
CA GLU A 27 64.18 -16.73 36.02
C GLU A 27 63.82 -16.33 37.46
N ASP A 28 64.32 -17.15 38.33
CA ASP A 28 64.17 -17.21 39.76
C ASP A 28 64.94 -16.07 40.47
N VAL A 29 64.28 -15.24 41.26
CA VAL A 29 64.94 -14.41 42.27
C VAL A 29 64.05 -14.37 43.54
N THR A 30 64.47 -15.08 44.55
CA THR A 30 64.01 -15.04 45.92
C THR A 30 64.27 -13.66 46.57
N THR A 31 63.24 -13.00 47.07
CA THR A 31 63.38 -12.05 48.21
C THR A 31 62.07 -11.95 49.01
N GLU A 32 62.25 -11.91 50.32
CA GLU A 32 61.27 -12.08 51.38
C GLU A 32 60.14 -11.02 51.37
N ALA A 33 59.00 -11.41 51.93
CA ALA A 33 57.79 -10.61 52.12
C ALA A 33 57.89 -9.60 53.25
N PRO A 34 57.03 -8.55 53.18
CA PRO A 34 56.24 -8.23 54.35
C PRO A 34 54.75 -8.34 54.10
N THR A 35 54.11 -9.04 55.00
CA THR A 35 52.67 -9.26 55.12
C THR A 35 51.95 -7.93 55.34
N THR A 36 51.33 -7.43 54.34
CA THR A 36 50.27 -6.42 54.49
C THR A 36 48.93 -7.08 54.10
N VAL A 37 48.06 -7.18 55.11
CA VAL A 37 46.67 -7.57 54.98
C VAL A 37 46.00 -6.53 54.09
N ALA A 38 45.76 -6.90 52.83
CA ALA A 38 44.90 -6.11 51.95
C ALA A 38 43.44 -6.38 52.35
N THR A 39 42.81 -5.37 52.92
CA THR A 39 41.34 -5.32 53.05
C THR A 39 40.75 -5.42 51.66
N GLU A 40 39.93 -6.45 51.36
CA GLU A 40 39.12 -6.51 50.17
C GLU A 40 38.29 -5.22 50.04
N PRO A 41 38.24 -4.58 48.86
CA PRO A 41 37.34 -3.47 48.67
C PRO A 41 35.90 -4.01 48.75
N GLU A 42 35.16 -3.41 49.69
CA GLU A 42 33.72 -3.60 49.83
C GLU A 42 33.08 -3.22 48.48
N VAL A 43 32.62 -4.23 47.76
CA VAL A 43 31.86 -4.03 46.51
C VAL A 43 30.55 -3.40 46.96
N GLN A 44 30.42 -2.09 46.80
CA GLN A 44 29.13 -1.43 46.90
C GLN A 44 28.27 -2.01 45.77
N GLU A 45 27.28 -2.82 46.13
CA GLU A 45 26.17 -3.19 45.22
C GLU A 45 25.50 -1.86 44.86
N VAL A 46 25.76 -1.39 43.64
CA VAL A 46 24.96 -0.35 42.99
C VAL A 46 23.57 -0.95 42.85
N PRO A 47 22.52 -0.35 43.44
CA PRO A 47 21.16 -0.88 43.24
C PRO A 47 20.90 -0.92 41.74
N TYR A 48 20.56 -2.09 41.19
CA TYR A 48 20.04 -2.25 39.88
C TYR A 48 18.66 -1.58 39.87
N GLU A 49 18.58 -0.35 39.36
CA GLU A 49 17.30 0.27 39.09
C GLU A 49 16.68 -0.61 37.96
N GLU A 50 15.61 -1.33 38.26
CA GLU A 50 14.77 -1.94 37.23
C GLU A 50 14.32 -0.82 36.33
N GLU A 51 14.80 -0.84 35.07
CA GLU A 51 14.29 0.06 34.02
C GLU A 51 12.80 -0.23 33.88
N THR A 52 11.96 0.65 34.41
CA THR A 52 10.51 0.58 34.21
C THR A 52 10.21 0.83 32.73
N LEU A 53 9.51 -0.09 32.11
CA LEU A 53 9.09 0.05 30.71
C LEU A 53 8.09 1.22 30.59
N PRO A 54 8.13 1.98 29.48
CA PRO A 54 7.39 3.26 29.38
C PRO A 54 5.86 3.11 29.50
N TYR A 55 5.30 1.93 29.19
CA TYR A 55 3.87 1.67 29.22
C TYR A 55 3.51 0.43 30.03
N GLU A 56 4.26 0.13 31.09
CA GLU A 56 4.01 -1.03 31.93
C GLU A 56 2.59 -1.01 32.51
N GLY A 57 1.84 -2.10 32.29
CA GLY A 57 0.46 -2.26 32.75
C GLY A 57 -0.60 -1.59 31.88
N VAL A 58 -0.22 -0.95 30.78
CA VAL A 58 -1.17 -0.47 29.76
C VAL A 58 -1.69 -1.65 28.95
N VAL A 59 -3.00 -1.67 28.68
CA VAL A 59 -3.64 -2.59 27.74
C VAL A 59 -4.33 -1.75 26.67
N LEU A 60 -4.02 -2.06 25.40
CA LEU A 60 -4.63 -1.43 24.23
C LEU A 60 -5.58 -2.41 23.56
N GLU A 61 -6.81 -2.00 23.30
CA GLU A 61 -7.80 -2.73 22.51
C GLU A 61 -7.73 -2.26 21.06
N PHE A 62 -7.29 -3.14 20.16
CA PHE A 62 -7.08 -2.82 18.74
C PHE A 62 -7.95 -3.66 17.82
N GLN A 63 -8.87 -3.02 17.08
CA GLN A 63 -9.65 -3.63 16.01
C GLN A 63 -8.99 -3.41 14.65
N THR A 64 -8.72 -4.50 13.92
CA THR A 64 -8.21 -4.47 12.55
C THR A 64 -9.26 -4.94 11.53
N LEU A 65 -9.09 -4.56 10.26
CA LEU A 65 -9.85 -5.09 9.12
C LEU A 65 -9.26 -6.41 8.58
N VAL A 66 -8.13 -6.84 9.11
CA VAL A 66 -7.45 -8.07 8.72
C VAL A 66 -8.12 -9.27 9.40
N ALA A 67 -8.43 -10.33 8.63
CA ALA A 67 -8.89 -11.58 9.22
C ALA A 67 -7.70 -12.34 9.86
N GLU A 68 -7.96 -13.08 10.97
CA GLU A 68 -6.90 -13.86 11.63
C GLU A 68 -6.24 -14.90 10.71
N SER A 69 -6.98 -15.38 9.70
CA SER A 69 -6.48 -16.32 8.70
C SER A 69 -5.64 -15.69 7.60
N ASP A 70 -5.62 -14.38 7.48
CA ASP A 70 -4.83 -13.67 6.48
C ASP A 70 -3.34 -13.76 6.77
N PRO A 71 -2.47 -13.90 5.75
CA PRO A 71 -1.02 -13.89 5.95
C PRO A 71 -0.52 -12.61 6.68
N GLU A 72 -1.16 -11.48 6.46
CA GLU A 72 -0.85 -10.21 7.10
C GLU A 72 -1.04 -10.22 8.62
N ALA A 73 -1.91 -11.08 9.16
CA ALA A 73 -2.12 -11.24 10.60
C ALA A 73 -0.83 -11.59 11.35
N VAL A 74 0.10 -12.28 10.69
CA VAL A 74 1.41 -12.64 11.26
C VAL A 74 2.22 -11.39 11.62
N ALA A 75 2.22 -10.37 10.74
CA ALA A 75 2.96 -9.12 10.97
C ALA A 75 2.33 -8.31 12.12
N ILE A 76 1.00 -8.26 12.19
CA ILE A 76 0.27 -7.57 13.27
C ILE A 76 0.55 -8.24 14.62
N THR A 77 0.51 -9.58 14.68
CA THR A 77 0.83 -10.34 15.89
C THR A 77 2.26 -10.09 16.36
N GLN A 78 3.23 -10.16 15.43
CA GLN A 78 4.63 -9.90 15.76
C GLN A 78 4.87 -8.46 16.23
N ALA A 79 4.18 -7.48 15.65
CA ALA A 79 4.26 -6.09 16.09
C ALA A 79 3.68 -5.92 17.51
N ALA A 80 2.57 -6.58 17.83
CA ALA A 80 1.98 -6.55 19.17
C ALA A 80 2.93 -7.17 20.22
N GLU A 81 3.49 -8.35 19.92
CA GLU A 81 4.48 -9.02 20.79
C GLU A 81 5.75 -8.20 21.00
N PHE A 82 6.25 -7.57 19.92
CA PHE A 82 7.41 -6.69 20.00
C PHE A 82 7.11 -5.43 20.81
N PHE A 83 5.93 -4.84 20.66
CA PHE A 83 5.51 -3.65 21.39
C PHE A 83 5.38 -3.95 22.88
N GLU A 84 4.78 -5.09 23.27
CA GLU A 84 4.71 -5.53 24.64
C GLU A 84 6.10 -5.73 25.24
N ALA A 85 6.97 -6.46 24.54
CA ALA A 85 8.32 -6.73 25.02
C ALA A 85 9.18 -5.48 25.20
N SER A 86 8.98 -4.46 24.34
CA SER A 86 9.79 -3.24 24.33
C SER A 86 9.24 -2.11 25.20
N THR A 87 7.93 -2.11 25.48
CA THR A 87 7.25 -0.99 26.15
C THR A 87 6.49 -1.39 27.42
N GLY A 88 6.17 -2.69 27.57
CA GLY A 88 5.34 -3.19 28.67
C GLY A 88 3.83 -3.07 28.43
N ALA A 89 3.40 -2.49 27.29
CA ALA A 89 1.98 -2.38 26.94
C ALA A 89 1.50 -3.63 26.19
N GLN A 90 0.48 -4.29 26.72
CA GLN A 90 -0.22 -5.37 26.02
C GLN A 90 -1.14 -4.82 24.93
N VAL A 91 -1.20 -5.50 23.75
CA VAL A 91 -2.11 -5.18 22.68
C VAL A 91 -3.05 -6.36 22.43
N ASN A 92 -4.33 -6.18 22.72
CA ASN A 92 -5.39 -7.15 22.41
C ASN A 92 -5.91 -6.89 20.99
N VAL A 93 -5.61 -7.79 20.05
CA VAL A 93 -6.02 -7.65 18.66
C VAL A 93 -7.38 -8.30 18.44
N HIS A 94 -8.33 -7.51 17.94
CA HIS A 94 -9.65 -7.94 17.51
C HIS A 94 -9.68 -8.04 15.98
N TRP A 95 -9.77 -9.26 15.48
CA TRP A 95 -9.75 -9.54 14.04
C TRP A 95 -11.11 -9.30 13.39
N GLN A 96 -11.17 -9.18 12.07
CA GLN A 96 -12.35 -8.80 11.27
C GLN A 96 -13.63 -9.65 11.53
N ASP A 97 -13.60 -10.67 12.34
CA ASP A 97 -14.68 -11.67 12.51
C ASP A 97 -15.93 -11.17 13.26
N GLY A 98 -16.00 -9.90 13.65
CA GLY A 98 -17.09 -9.36 14.44
C GLY A 98 -17.53 -7.93 14.11
N MET A 99 -18.71 -7.54 14.64
CA MET A 99 -19.13 -6.15 14.60
C MET A 99 -18.29 -5.35 15.59
N MET A 100 -17.67 -4.27 15.11
CA MET A 100 -16.90 -3.36 15.93
C MET A 100 -17.80 -2.54 16.84
N ASP A 101 -17.57 -2.62 18.16
CA ASP A 101 -18.03 -1.58 19.09
C ASP A 101 -16.88 -0.60 19.32
N VAL A 102 -16.86 0.46 18.53
CA VAL A 102 -15.77 1.46 18.56
C VAL A 102 -15.55 2.06 19.96
N ASN A 103 -16.57 2.09 20.82
CA ASN A 103 -16.45 2.65 22.17
C ASN A 103 -15.62 1.75 23.12
N GLN A 104 -15.33 0.53 22.73
CA GLN A 104 -14.49 -0.40 23.49
C GLN A 104 -13.06 -0.47 22.94
N MET A 105 -12.77 0.25 21.88
CA MET A 105 -11.46 0.23 21.21
C MET A 105 -10.65 1.46 21.56
N ASP A 106 -9.35 1.28 21.75
CA ASP A 106 -8.36 2.36 21.77
C ASP A 106 -7.92 2.74 20.36
N ILE A 107 -7.78 1.71 19.50
CA ILE A 107 -7.37 1.82 18.10
C ILE A 107 -8.35 1.04 17.22
N PHE A 108 -8.76 1.62 16.12
CA PHE A 108 -9.62 0.95 15.15
C PHE A 108 -9.22 1.24 13.73
N GLU A 109 -9.22 0.19 12.89
CA GLU A 109 -8.92 0.27 11.47
C GLU A 109 -10.21 0.32 10.67
N VAL A 110 -10.32 1.31 9.77
CA VAL A 110 -11.45 1.52 8.87
C VAL A 110 -10.97 2.04 7.52
N THR A 111 -11.83 2.01 6.49
CA THR A 111 -11.53 2.74 5.26
C THR A 111 -11.63 4.24 5.50
N GLY A 112 -10.85 5.05 4.77
CA GLY A 112 -10.88 6.51 4.90
C GLY A 112 -12.27 7.10 4.64
N ALA A 113 -13.04 6.51 3.72
CA ALA A 113 -14.42 6.90 3.45
C ALA A 113 -15.33 6.67 4.67
N LEU A 114 -15.25 5.49 5.30
CA LEU A 114 -16.04 5.19 6.52
C LEU A 114 -15.58 6.03 7.71
N LEU A 115 -14.26 6.31 7.81
CA LEU A 115 -13.78 7.23 8.85
C LEU A 115 -14.49 8.57 8.75
N ALA A 116 -14.53 9.16 7.56
CA ALA A 116 -15.14 10.48 7.35
C ALA A 116 -16.67 10.49 7.55
N SER A 117 -17.37 9.44 7.08
CA SER A 117 -18.86 9.40 7.15
C SER A 117 -19.39 9.01 8.52
N ASP A 118 -18.84 7.95 9.13
CA ASP A 118 -19.47 7.30 10.28
C ASP A 118 -18.63 7.36 11.56
N TYR A 119 -17.30 7.33 11.44
CA TYR A 119 -16.39 7.16 12.59
C TYR A 119 -15.66 8.44 12.99
N LEU A 120 -15.74 9.53 12.23
CA LEU A 120 -15.09 10.80 12.57
C LEU A 120 -15.48 11.34 13.98
N PRO A 121 -16.72 11.19 14.47
CA PRO A 121 -17.07 11.62 15.81
C PRO A 121 -16.34 10.90 16.95
N TYR A 122 -15.73 9.74 16.66
CA TYR A 122 -14.97 8.92 17.61
C TYR A 122 -13.45 9.11 17.51
N ALA A 123 -12.97 9.61 16.38
CA ALA A 123 -11.53 9.74 16.10
C ALA A 123 -10.91 10.95 16.81
N MET A 124 -9.67 10.77 17.25
CA MET A 124 -8.82 11.81 17.82
C MET A 124 -8.15 12.61 16.70
N ASP A 125 -7.93 13.91 16.93
CA ASP A 125 -7.02 14.70 16.07
C ASP A 125 -5.55 14.33 16.37
N LEU A 126 -4.91 13.67 15.43
CA LEU A 126 -3.53 13.19 15.54
C LEU A 126 -2.50 14.20 15.03
N SER A 127 -2.90 15.36 14.54
CA SER A 127 -2.03 16.33 13.84
C SER A 127 -0.80 16.73 14.66
N GLN A 128 -0.94 16.91 15.98
CA GLN A 128 0.18 17.30 16.85
C GLN A 128 1.14 16.12 17.10
N MET A 129 0.63 14.94 17.34
CA MET A 129 1.43 13.73 17.58
C MET A 129 2.17 13.33 16.30
N ALA A 130 1.49 13.36 15.17
CA ALA A 130 2.05 13.07 13.85
C ALA A 130 3.19 14.04 13.49
N LYS A 131 3.01 15.34 13.75
CA LYS A 131 4.06 16.36 13.55
C LYS A 131 5.27 16.11 14.45
N ALA A 132 5.06 15.79 15.73
CA ALA A 132 6.15 15.50 16.68
C ALA A 132 6.93 14.23 16.27
N ALA A 133 6.28 13.28 15.63
CA ALA A 133 6.86 12.02 15.15
C ALA A 133 7.42 12.08 13.73
N ASP A 134 7.43 13.24 13.08
CA ASP A 134 7.85 13.42 11.67
C ASP A 134 7.11 12.49 10.70
N TYR A 135 5.79 12.37 10.87
CA TYR A 135 4.96 11.47 10.05
C TYR A 135 4.96 11.85 8.57
N GLU A 136 5.13 13.14 8.25
CA GLU A 136 5.18 13.60 6.85
C GLU A 136 6.27 12.92 6.04
N SER A 137 7.43 12.65 6.64
CA SER A 137 8.54 11.95 5.96
C SER A 137 8.30 10.45 5.78
N ARG A 138 7.27 9.89 6.43
CA ARG A 138 6.93 8.46 6.49
C ARG A 138 5.53 8.16 5.97
N SER A 139 4.94 9.05 5.20
CA SER A 139 3.61 8.89 4.64
C SER A 139 3.59 9.32 3.18
N HIS A 140 2.75 8.66 2.39
CA HIS A 140 2.49 9.12 1.03
C HIS A 140 1.66 10.40 1.05
N ASP A 141 2.14 11.46 0.40
CA ASP A 141 1.52 12.78 0.42
C ASP A 141 0.07 12.75 -0.06
N ALA A 142 -0.21 12.05 -1.17
CA ALA A 142 -1.56 11.93 -1.72
C ALA A 142 -2.54 11.30 -0.70
N ILE A 143 -2.12 10.22 -0.05
CA ILE A 143 -2.94 9.52 0.95
C ILE A 143 -3.17 10.38 2.20
N ARG A 144 -2.11 11.01 2.71
CA ARG A 144 -2.23 11.91 3.87
C ARG A 144 -3.14 13.09 3.58
N GLN A 145 -3.00 13.70 2.39
CA GLN A 145 -3.84 14.80 1.98
C GLN A 145 -5.30 14.37 1.84
N GLN A 146 -5.57 13.17 1.32
CA GLN A 146 -6.92 12.63 1.20
C GLN A 146 -7.62 12.50 2.57
N VAL A 147 -6.91 12.02 3.61
CA VAL A 147 -7.46 11.98 4.99
C VAL A 147 -7.77 13.40 5.48
N LEU A 148 -6.87 14.37 5.24
CA LEU A 148 -7.08 15.76 5.64
C LEU A 148 -8.27 16.40 4.93
N ASP A 149 -8.42 16.16 3.64
CA ASP A 149 -9.50 16.74 2.81
C ASP A 149 -10.87 16.17 3.21
N ARG A 150 -10.92 14.85 3.48
CA ARG A 150 -12.17 14.17 3.89
C ARG A 150 -12.59 14.50 5.31
N CYS A 151 -11.65 14.62 6.25
CA CYS A 151 -11.94 14.73 7.67
C CYS A 151 -11.77 16.16 8.22
N GLY A 152 -11.09 17.07 7.52
CA GLY A 152 -10.77 18.42 7.96
C GLY A 152 -9.59 18.49 8.96
N TYR A 153 -9.07 17.35 9.42
CA TYR A 153 -7.89 17.17 10.26
C TYR A 153 -7.33 15.76 10.11
N LEU A 154 -6.14 15.50 10.64
CA LEU A 154 -5.55 14.15 10.60
C LEU A 154 -6.24 13.22 11.60
N ALA A 155 -7.36 12.63 11.19
CA ALA A 155 -8.20 11.76 12.03
C ALA A 155 -7.70 10.30 12.09
N GLY A 156 -6.73 9.93 11.27
CA GLY A 156 -6.14 8.60 11.24
C GLY A 156 -4.81 8.58 10.49
N ILE A 157 -4.04 7.53 10.72
CA ILE A 157 -2.78 7.24 10.05
C ILE A 157 -3.04 6.17 8.99
N ALA A 158 -2.64 6.41 7.75
CA ALA A 158 -2.80 5.42 6.70
C ALA A 158 -2.03 4.13 7.03
N SER A 159 -2.73 3.01 7.01
CA SER A 159 -2.18 1.68 7.28
C SER A 159 -2.04 0.84 6.01
N VAL A 160 -2.93 1.04 5.05
CA VAL A 160 -2.92 0.36 3.75
C VAL A 160 -3.29 1.38 2.68
N PRO A 161 -2.31 1.93 1.96
CA PRO A 161 -2.60 2.70 0.76
C PRO A 161 -3.06 1.79 -0.37
N HIS A 162 -4.03 2.24 -1.14
CA HIS A 162 -4.49 1.59 -2.36
C HIS A 162 -4.28 2.50 -3.56
N LEU A 163 -3.83 1.90 -4.65
CA LEU A 163 -3.54 2.60 -5.89
C LEU A 163 -4.34 1.99 -7.04
N THR A 164 -5.13 2.81 -7.68
CA THR A 164 -5.82 2.48 -8.93
C THR A 164 -5.09 3.13 -10.08
N ALA A 165 -4.66 2.31 -11.04
CA ALA A 165 -3.84 2.71 -12.18
C ALA A 165 -3.84 1.62 -13.26
N LEU A 166 -2.91 1.65 -14.20
CA LEU A 166 -2.72 0.60 -15.20
C LEU A 166 -1.69 -0.42 -14.70
N TYR A 167 -2.17 -1.60 -14.35
CA TYR A 167 -1.35 -2.74 -13.94
C TYR A 167 -0.88 -3.54 -15.15
N TYR A 168 0.31 -4.12 -15.08
CA TYR A 168 0.87 -4.87 -16.19
C TYR A 168 1.70 -6.07 -15.72
N ASP A 169 1.79 -7.08 -16.59
CA ASP A 169 2.71 -8.20 -16.45
C ASP A 169 4.11 -7.75 -16.87
N VAL A 170 5.01 -7.70 -15.90
CA VAL A 170 6.41 -7.28 -16.11
C VAL A 170 7.11 -8.22 -17.09
N ASP A 171 6.85 -9.53 -17.02
CA ASP A 171 7.50 -10.52 -17.87
C ASP A 171 7.05 -10.37 -19.34
N ALA A 172 5.79 -9.97 -19.56
CA ALA A 172 5.31 -9.60 -20.89
C ALA A 172 6.07 -8.40 -21.47
N PHE A 173 6.26 -7.35 -20.67
CA PHE A 173 7.01 -6.15 -21.07
C PHE A 173 8.49 -6.47 -21.32
N GLU A 174 9.12 -7.23 -20.44
CA GLU A 174 10.53 -7.62 -20.59
C GLU A 174 10.73 -8.52 -21.82
N SER A 175 9.79 -9.42 -22.12
CA SER A 175 9.84 -10.25 -23.34
C SER A 175 9.82 -9.42 -24.63
N CYS A 176 9.16 -8.27 -24.60
CA CYS A 176 9.11 -7.30 -25.71
C CYS A 176 10.25 -6.26 -25.65
N ASN A 177 11.20 -6.43 -24.70
CA ASN A 177 12.36 -5.54 -24.50
C ASN A 177 11.99 -4.11 -24.10
N PHE A 178 10.85 -3.90 -23.42
CA PHE A 178 10.53 -2.61 -22.83
C PHE A 178 11.34 -2.40 -21.55
N GLN A 179 12.04 -1.27 -21.49
CA GLN A 179 12.84 -0.85 -20.33
C GLN A 179 12.14 0.26 -19.53
N VAL A 180 11.18 0.92 -20.14
CA VAL A 180 10.46 2.07 -19.58
C VAL A 180 8.98 1.90 -19.89
N VAL A 181 8.15 2.24 -18.91
CA VAL A 181 6.68 2.27 -19.08
C VAL A 181 6.25 3.52 -19.86
N PRO A 182 5.16 3.46 -20.63
CA PRO A 182 4.67 4.61 -21.37
C PRO A 182 4.17 5.71 -20.43
N SER A 183 4.38 6.97 -20.80
CA SER A 183 3.91 8.14 -20.04
C SER A 183 2.98 9.03 -20.86
N THR A 184 3.03 8.93 -22.19
CA THR A 184 2.15 9.67 -23.10
C THR A 184 1.18 8.71 -23.80
N TRP A 185 0.09 9.24 -24.34
CA TRP A 185 -0.85 8.45 -25.12
C TRP A 185 -0.19 7.79 -26.34
N MET A 186 0.69 8.52 -27.04
CA MET A 186 1.39 7.97 -28.20
C MET A 186 2.39 6.87 -27.85
N ASP A 187 3.08 6.99 -26.72
CA ASP A 187 3.97 5.93 -26.21
C ASP A 187 3.15 4.68 -25.87
N PHE A 188 1.98 4.86 -25.25
CA PHE A 188 1.07 3.78 -24.91
C PHE A 188 0.58 3.03 -26.15
N LEU A 189 0.14 3.76 -27.18
CA LEU A 189 -0.25 3.13 -28.46
C LEU A 189 0.93 2.39 -29.11
N THR A 190 2.14 2.91 -28.97
CA THR A 190 3.36 2.25 -29.43
C THR A 190 3.59 0.94 -28.68
N VAL A 191 3.45 0.95 -27.36
CA VAL A 191 3.55 -0.26 -26.52
C VAL A 191 2.49 -1.27 -26.93
N CYS A 192 1.23 -0.86 -27.07
CA CYS A 192 0.13 -1.74 -27.53
C CYS A 192 0.44 -2.39 -28.89
N ASN A 193 0.95 -1.61 -29.84
CA ASN A 193 1.31 -2.12 -31.16
C ASN A 193 2.46 -3.15 -31.10
N VAL A 194 3.51 -2.90 -30.32
CA VAL A 194 4.63 -3.83 -30.17
C VAL A 194 4.19 -5.10 -29.46
N LEU A 195 3.44 -5.01 -28.36
CA LEU A 195 2.87 -6.17 -27.67
C LEU A 195 2.08 -7.05 -28.63
N SER A 196 1.19 -6.46 -29.46
CA SER A 196 0.42 -7.19 -30.46
C SER A 196 1.29 -7.90 -31.49
N GLN A 197 2.38 -7.26 -31.96
CA GLN A 197 3.34 -7.87 -32.90
C GLN A 197 4.06 -9.08 -32.31
N TRP A 198 4.26 -9.09 -30.99
CA TRP A 198 4.88 -10.20 -30.27
C TRP A 198 3.88 -11.28 -29.84
N GLY A 199 2.60 -11.10 -30.16
CA GLY A 199 1.55 -12.08 -29.92
C GLY A 199 0.82 -11.92 -28.59
N TRP A 200 1.10 -10.86 -27.82
CA TRP A 200 0.34 -10.49 -26.64
C TRP A 200 -0.93 -9.75 -27.01
N VAL A 201 -1.99 -9.94 -26.23
CA VAL A 201 -3.10 -9.00 -26.23
C VAL A 201 -2.74 -7.82 -25.34
N PRO A 202 -2.70 -6.57 -25.84
CA PRO A 202 -2.24 -5.43 -25.04
C PRO A 202 -3.04 -5.19 -23.78
N LEU A 203 -4.38 -5.24 -23.88
CA LEU A 203 -5.32 -4.94 -22.80
C LEU A 203 -6.31 -6.07 -22.58
N THR A 204 -6.67 -6.28 -21.32
CA THR A 204 -7.86 -7.03 -20.93
C THR A 204 -8.71 -6.20 -19.98
N MET A 205 -9.98 -6.55 -19.82
CA MET A 205 -10.89 -5.86 -18.91
C MET A 205 -12.09 -6.72 -18.59
N ASP A 206 -12.51 -6.69 -17.34
CA ASP A 206 -13.85 -7.16 -16.94
C ASP A 206 -14.85 -6.01 -16.98
N ALA A 207 -16.10 -6.29 -17.34
CA ALA A 207 -17.13 -5.28 -17.56
C ALA A 207 -17.41 -4.44 -16.28
N GLU A 208 -17.28 -5.05 -15.12
CA GLU A 208 -17.45 -4.42 -13.82
C GLU A 208 -16.41 -3.31 -13.56
N PHE A 209 -15.26 -3.37 -14.24
CA PHE A 209 -14.17 -2.38 -14.10
C PHE A 209 -14.09 -1.40 -15.27
N ALA A 210 -15.05 -1.41 -16.19
CA ALA A 210 -15.06 -0.51 -17.33
C ALA A 210 -15.24 0.97 -16.92
N ASN A 211 -15.96 1.25 -15.82
CA ASN A 211 -16.04 2.58 -15.22
C ASN A 211 -14.67 3.06 -14.77
N LEU A 212 -13.90 2.22 -14.10
CA LEU A 212 -12.57 2.50 -13.60
C LEU A 212 -11.62 2.94 -14.74
N ALA A 213 -11.54 2.15 -15.79
CA ALA A 213 -10.70 2.45 -16.94
C ALA A 213 -11.16 3.74 -17.67
N THR A 214 -12.48 3.98 -17.73
CA THR A 214 -13.06 5.20 -18.29
C THR A 214 -12.69 6.41 -17.43
N GLU A 215 -12.78 6.27 -16.11
CA GLU A 215 -12.43 7.32 -15.14
C GLU A 215 -10.97 7.73 -15.28
N LEU A 216 -10.03 6.77 -15.24
CA LEU A 216 -8.61 7.05 -15.40
C LEU A 216 -8.29 7.78 -16.71
N HIS A 217 -8.98 7.39 -17.80
CA HIS A 217 -8.74 8.02 -19.09
C HIS A 217 -9.35 9.43 -19.18
N LEU A 218 -10.56 9.62 -18.69
CA LEU A 218 -11.22 10.92 -18.68
C LEU A 218 -10.55 11.88 -17.69
N GLU A 219 -10.11 11.39 -16.53
CA GLU A 219 -9.36 12.17 -15.56
C GLU A 219 -8.10 12.78 -16.19
N HIS A 220 -7.40 11.99 -16.99
CA HIS A 220 -6.21 12.48 -17.68
C HIS A 220 -6.52 13.59 -18.66
N ALA A 221 -7.62 13.47 -19.39
CA ALA A 221 -8.04 14.45 -20.39
C ALA A 221 -8.63 15.74 -19.78
N LEU A 222 -9.39 15.62 -18.70
CA LEU A 222 -10.21 16.68 -18.14
C LEU A 222 -9.66 17.24 -16.80
N GLY A 223 -8.75 16.50 -16.14
CA GLY A 223 -8.45 16.69 -14.73
C GLY A 223 -9.61 16.24 -13.84
N VAL A 224 -9.36 16.15 -12.55
CA VAL A 224 -10.36 15.69 -11.58
C VAL A 224 -11.54 16.67 -11.47
N ASP A 225 -11.29 17.97 -11.44
CA ASP A 225 -12.35 18.98 -11.44
C ASP A 225 -13.27 18.86 -12.65
N GLY A 226 -12.72 18.61 -13.83
CA GLY A 226 -13.47 18.40 -15.05
C GLY A 226 -14.29 17.11 -15.03
N LEU A 227 -13.74 16.05 -14.46
CA LEU A 227 -14.43 14.78 -14.28
C LEU A 227 -15.59 14.92 -13.28
N TRP A 228 -15.39 15.62 -12.16
CA TRP A 228 -16.46 15.96 -11.22
C TRP A 228 -17.55 16.82 -11.84
N ALA A 229 -17.18 17.83 -12.61
CA ALA A 229 -18.16 18.67 -13.32
C ALA A 229 -18.99 17.82 -14.30
N LEU A 230 -18.34 16.91 -15.01
CA LEU A 230 -19.01 16.00 -15.94
C LEU A 230 -20.00 15.08 -15.21
N SER A 231 -19.61 14.49 -14.09
CA SER A 231 -20.42 13.52 -13.34
C SER A 231 -21.58 14.18 -12.55
N THR A 232 -21.40 15.39 -12.04
CA THR A 232 -22.38 16.10 -11.20
C THR A 232 -23.26 17.07 -11.97
N GLY A 233 -22.77 17.63 -13.06
CA GLY A 233 -23.51 18.56 -13.92
C GLY A 233 -24.40 17.89 -14.98
N GLY A 234 -24.42 16.56 -15.04
CA GLY A 234 -24.89 15.80 -16.18
C GLY A 234 -23.79 15.69 -17.24
N TRP A 235 -23.85 14.64 -18.04
CA TRP A 235 -22.85 14.39 -19.07
C TRP A 235 -23.04 15.34 -20.26
N GLU A 236 -22.65 16.58 -20.09
CA GLU A 236 -22.69 17.56 -21.15
C GLU A 236 -21.57 17.30 -22.18
N TYR A 237 -21.88 17.60 -23.44
CA TYR A 237 -20.89 17.48 -24.48
C TYR A 237 -19.79 18.53 -24.31
N THR A 238 -18.53 18.07 -24.18
CA THR A 238 -17.32 18.86 -24.35
C THR A 238 -16.45 18.21 -25.45
N GLU A 239 -15.68 19.03 -26.17
CA GLU A 239 -14.78 18.50 -27.21
C GLU A 239 -13.74 17.55 -26.61
N GLU A 240 -13.24 17.88 -25.43
CA GLU A 240 -12.21 17.11 -24.71
C GLU A 240 -12.76 15.75 -24.26
N ALA A 241 -13.94 15.70 -23.65
CA ALA A 241 -14.58 14.46 -23.21
C ALA A 241 -14.95 13.56 -24.43
N ALA A 242 -15.46 14.17 -25.50
CA ALA A 242 -15.75 13.43 -26.72
C ALA A 242 -14.48 12.83 -27.33
N PHE A 243 -13.39 13.58 -27.38
CA PHE A 243 -12.12 13.12 -27.91
C PHE A 243 -11.53 11.99 -27.05
N ALA A 244 -11.60 12.10 -25.73
CA ALA A 244 -11.16 11.02 -24.83
C ALA A 244 -11.99 9.72 -25.05
N ALA A 245 -13.32 9.83 -25.20
CA ALA A 245 -14.15 8.66 -25.52
C ALA A 245 -13.80 8.04 -26.89
N GLU A 246 -13.45 8.86 -27.90
CA GLU A 246 -12.97 8.40 -29.19
C GLU A 246 -11.64 7.64 -29.09
N GLN A 247 -10.73 8.07 -28.20
CA GLN A 247 -9.47 7.39 -27.94
C GLN A 247 -9.71 5.97 -27.35
N ILE A 248 -10.66 5.81 -26.43
CA ILE A 248 -11.07 4.50 -25.92
C ILE A 248 -11.60 3.64 -27.07
N SER A 249 -12.52 4.17 -27.88
CA SER A 249 -13.07 3.46 -29.03
C SER A 249 -12.00 3.05 -30.05
N TYR A 250 -10.94 3.84 -30.17
CA TYR A 250 -9.79 3.51 -30.99
C TYR A 250 -9.05 2.26 -30.50
N LEU A 251 -8.83 2.12 -29.18
CA LEU A 251 -8.16 0.92 -28.62
C LEU A 251 -8.90 -0.36 -29.00
N VAL A 252 -10.23 -0.32 -28.98
CA VAL A 252 -11.07 -1.45 -29.38
C VAL A 252 -10.97 -1.73 -30.88
N SER A 253 -11.14 -0.68 -31.70
CA SER A 253 -11.11 -0.81 -33.18
C SER A 253 -9.73 -1.23 -33.70
N ALA A 254 -8.65 -0.87 -33.01
CA ALA A 254 -7.29 -1.31 -33.30
C ALA A 254 -7.01 -2.77 -32.89
N GLY A 255 -7.94 -3.43 -32.18
CA GLY A 255 -7.79 -4.81 -31.75
C GLY A 255 -6.89 -4.98 -30.53
N TYR A 256 -6.74 -3.93 -29.71
CA TYR A 256 -5.88 -3.96 -28.51
C TYR A 256 -6.59 -4.52 -27.27
N LEU A 257 -7.92 -4.66 -27.29
CA LEU A 257 -8.68 -5.23 -26.19
C LEU A 257 -8.98 -6.72 -26.42
N ALA A 258 -8.73 -7.54 -25.41
CA ALA A 258 -9.03 -8.97 -25.43
C ALA A 258 -10.50 -9.24 -25.78
N GLY A 259 -10.74 -10.10 -26.76
CA GLY A 259 -12.10 -10.42 -27.23
C GLY A 259 -12.83 -9.27 -27.93
N GLY A 260 -12.23 -8.07 -28.04
CA GLY A 260 -12.84 -6.88 -28.64
C GLY A 260 -13.95 -6.24 -27.80
N ALA A 261 -14.16 -6.69 -26.57
CA ALA A 261 -15.10 -6.15 -25.60
C ALA A 261 -14.68 -6.55 -24.17
N PRO A 262 -15.14 -5.83 -23.14
CA PRO A 262 -14.97 -6.27 -21.77
C PRO A 262 -15.58 -7.67 -21.54
N ALA A 263 -14.88 -8.52 -20.82
CA ALA A 263 -15.29 -9.88 -20.52
C ALA A 263 -16.27 -9.93 -19.34
N VAL A 264 -16.88 -11.08 -19.11
CA VAL A 264 -17.63 -11.33 -17.86
C VAL A 264 -16.62 -11.71 -16.78
N TYR A 265 -16.73 -11.07 -15.63
CA TYR A 265 -15.87 -11.38 -14.49
C TYR A 265 -15.92 -12.89 -14.13
N PRO A 266 -14.80 -13.55 -13.88
CA PRO A 266 -13.42 -13.04 -13.81
C PRO A 266 -12.58 -13.29 -15.08
N GLU A 267 -13.17 -13.39 -16.26
CA GLU A 267 -12.46 -13.81 -17.49
C GLU A 267 -11.36 -12.80 -17.92
N GLY A 268 -11.60 -11.50 -17.76
CA GLY A 268 -10.60 -10.47 -18.01
C GLY A 268 -9.36 -10.64 -17.14
N PHE A 269 -9.58 -10.94 -15.89
CA PHE A 269 -8.57 -11.33 -14.91
C PHE A 269 -7.80 -12.57 -15.31
N LEU A 270 -8.51 -13.64 -15.67
CA LEU A 270 -7.90 -14.89 -16.09
C LEU A 270 -7.05 -14.73 -17.35
N ASN A 271 -7.42 -13.81 -18.24
CA ASN A 271 -6.59 -13.46 -19.40
C ASN A 271 -5.25 -12.85 -19.00
N LEU A 272 -5.23 -11.98 -17.99
CA LEU A 272 -3.99 -11.42 -17.47
C LEU A 272 -3.17 -12.48 -16.74
N ALA A 273 -3.78 -13.21 -15.80
CA ALA A 273 -3.15 -14.29 -15.05
C ALA A 273 -2.62 -15.45 -15.93
N GLY A 274 -3.33 -15.74 -17.03
CA GLY A 274 -2.94 -16.77 -17.99
C GLY A 274 -1.86 -16.34 -18.98
N SER A 275 -1.25 -15.16 -18.81
CA SER A 275 -0.25 -14.58 -19.71
C SER A 275 -0.75 -14.45 -21.15
N ASN A 276 -2.05 -14.22 -21.37
CA ASN A 276 -2.64 -13.94 -22.66
C ASN A 276 -2.74 -12.43 -22.92
N ALA A 277 -2.93 -11.64 -21.87
CA ALA A 277 -2.99 -10.19 -21.93
C ALA A 277 -1.84 -9.58 -21.11
N ALA A 278 -1.42 -8.37 -21.47
CA ALA A 278 -0.25 -7.72 -20.88
C ALA A 278 -0.60 -6.64 -19.86
N MET A 279 -1.78 -6.02 -19.96
CA MET A 279 -2.17 -4.88 -19.11
C MET A 279 -3.64 -4.91 -18.73
N MET A 280 -3.99 -4.30 -17.58
CA MET A 280 -5.37 -4.11 -17.13
C MET A 280 -5.47 -2.85 -16.24
N ALA A 281 -6.48 -2.02 -16.44
CA ALA A 281 -6.85 -1.00 -15.46
C ALA A 281 -7.38 -1.70 -14.19
N SER A 282 -6.76 -1.44 -13.03
CA SER A 282 -7.02 -2.23 -11.83
C SER A 282 -6.57 -1.50 -10.57
N SER A 283 -6.68 -2.15 -9.41
CA SER A 283 -6.08 -1.72 -8.15
C SER A 283 -5.23 -2.85 -7.56
N ASP A 284 -4.33 -2.50 -6.62
CA ASP A 284 -3.53 -3.48 -5.86
C ASP A 284 -4.39 -4.53 -5.13
N ARG A 285 -5.64 -4.19 -4.77
CA ARG A 285 -6.60 -5.14 -4.20
C ARG A 285 -6.84 -6.35 -5.10
N LEU A 286 -6.83 -6.14 -6.41
CA LEU A 286 -7.04 -7.19 -7.39
C LEU A 286 -5.82 -8.12 -7.50
N CYS A 287 -4.62 -7.58 -7.43
CA CYS A 287 -3.38 -8.37 -7.40
C CYS A 287 -3.42 -9.37 -6.23
N ARG A 288 -3.88 -8.90 -5.04
CA ARG A 288 -4.06 -9.73 -3.86
C ARG A 288 -5.12 -10.83 -4.05
N MET A 289 -6.28 -10.48 -4.62
CA MET A 289 -7.36 -11.46 -4.86
C MET A 289 -6.91 -12.60 -5.77
N MET A 290 -6.18 -12.32 -6.83
CA MET A 290 -5.69 -13.33 -7.76
C MET A 290 -4.76 -14.33 -7.08
N GLU A 291 -3.91 -13.88 -6.17
CA GLU A 291 -3.01 -14.76 -5.43
C GLU A 291 -3.73 -15.61 -4.39
N GLN A 292 -4.69 -15.02 -3.66
CA GLN A 292 -5.51 -15.73 -2.68
C GLN A 292 -6.34 -16.85 -3.33
N ASP A 293 -6.81 -16.64 -4.56
CA ASP A 293 -7.57 -17.63 -5.33
C ASP A 293 -6.67 -18.70 -5.98
N GLY A 294 -5.36 -18.65 -5.75
CA GLY A 294 -4.39 -19.59 -6.34
C GLY A 294 -4.22 -19.44 -7.85
N LEU A 295 -4.63 -18.30 -8.38
CA LEU A 295 -4.36 -17.88 -9.73
C LEU A 295 -2.89 -17.44 -9.81
N MET A 296 -2.19 -17.80 -10.87
CA MET A 296 -0.74 -17.75 -11.04
C MET A 296 -0.05 -16.53 -10.43
N GLU A 297 1.18 -16.71 -9.92
CA GLU A 297 2.07 -15.60 -9.53
C GLU A 297 2.40 -14.76 -10.78
N VAL A 298 1.78 -13.60 -10.88
CA VAL A 298 2.12 -12.59 -11.90
C VAL A 298 3.17 -11.64 -11.31
N ASN A 299 4.21 -11.37 -12.07
CA ASN A 299 5.20 -10.35 -11.72
C ASN A 299 4.60 -8.97 -12.00
N TRP A 300 3.95 -8.39 -10.99
CA TRP A 300 3.18 -7.18 -11.15
C TRP A 300 4.03 -5.93 -11.26
N GLY A 301 3.67 -5.09 -12.22
CA GLY A 301 4.07 -3.71 -12.28
C GLY A 301 2.86 -2.78 -12.41
N VAL A 302 3.05 -1.50 -12.10
CA VAL A 302 2.01 -0.49 -12.23
C VAL A 302 2.61 0.83 -12.70
N PHE A 303 1.87 1.56 -13.49
CA PHE A 303 2.17 2.93 -13.91
C PHE A 303 0.87 3.72 -14.10
N PRO A 304 0.92 5.06 -14.03
CA PRO A 304 -0.25 5.89 -14.28
C PRO A 304 -0.86 5.58 -15.64
N TRP A 305 -2.18 5.63 -15.76
CA TRP A 305 -2.83 5.57 -17.08
C TRP A 305 -2.21 6.64 -17.98
N PRO A 306 -1.68 6.30 -19.16
CA PRO A 306 -0.93 7.25 -19.96
C PRO A 306 -1.84 8.26 -20.66
N GLY A 307 -1.40 9.51 -20.74
CA GLY A 307 -2.11 10.56 -21.45
C GLY A 307 -1.28 11.84 -21.55
N ASP A 308 -1.81 12.82 -22.30
CA ASP A 308 -1.13 14.08 -22.59
C ASP A 308 -1.80 15.27 -21.88
N GLY A 309 -2.78 15.01 -21.02
CA GLY A 309 -3.56 16.03 -20.31
C GLY A 309 -3.01 16.44 -18.95
N ALA A 310 -3.83 17.10 -18.16
CA ALA A 310 -3.48 17.65 -16.85
C ALA A 310 -3.67 16.65 -15.70
N GLY A 311 -4.36 15.54 -15.93
CA GLY A 311 -4.63 14.54 -14.91
C GLY A 311 -3.42 13.64 -14.61
N THR A 312 -3.51 12.90 -13.53
CA THR A 312 -2.43 12.01 -13.08
C THR A 312 -2.55 10.59 -13.63
N GLY A 313 -3.72 10.21 -14.15
CA GLY A 313 -4.02 8.84 -14.59
C GLY A 313 -4.00 7.83 -13.44
N THR A 314 -4.25 8.29 -12.21
CA THR A 314 -4.26 7.47 -11.00
C THR A 314 -5.37 7.91 -10.06
N ALA A 315 -5.88 6.98 -9.27
CA ALA A 315 -6.71 7.29 -8.12
C ALA A 315 -6.19 6.55 -6.88
N VAL A 316 -6.41 7.11 -5.72
CA VAL A 316 -5.96 6.55 -4.44
C VAL A 316 -7.13 6.35 -3.49
N ASP A 317 -6.98 5.36 -2.62
CA ASP A 317 -7.84 5.10 -1.48
C ASP A 317 -6.99 4.55 -0.34
N GLU A 318 -7.53 4.46 0.87
CA GLU A 318 -6.75 4.02 2.01
C GLU A 318 -7.59 3.28 3.05
N GLN A 319 -6.92 2.40 3.78
CA GLN A 319 -7.34 2.03 5.13
C GLN A 319 -6.53 2.86 6.12
N VAL A 320 -7.16 3.22 7.21
CA VAL A 320 -6.56 4.09 8.23
C VAL A 320 -6.73 3.49 9.62
N LEU A 321 -5.73 3.69 10.46
CA LEU A 321 -5.75 3.43 11.89
C LEU A 321 -6.11 4.72 12.61
N ALA A 322 -7.31 4.77 13.17
CA ALA A 322 -7.77 5.87 13.99
C ALA A 322 -7.62 5.53 15.48
N ILE A 323 -7.34 6.54 16.30
CA ILE A 323 -7.27 6.42 17.75
C ILE A 323 -8.56 7.01 18.35
N HIS A 324 -9.18 6.27 19.27
CA HIS A 324 -10.41 6.73 19.89
C HIS A 324 -10.16 7.95 20.78
N LYS A 325 -10.95 9.01 20.59
CA LYS A 325 -10.74 10.32 21.25
C LYS A 325 -10.80 10.28 22.78
N ASN A 326 -11.46 9.26 23.36
CA ASN A 326 -11.61 9.11 24.80
C ASN A 326 -10.66 8.07 25.40
N THR A 327 -9.70 7.52 24.63
CA THR A 327 -8.71 6.63 25.21
C THR A 327 -7.87 7.36 26.26
N GLU A 328 -7.56 6.68 27.36
CA GLU A 328 -6.63 7.19 28.38
C GLU A 328 -5.18 6.93 27.97
N ASN A 329 -4.94 6.11 26.95
CA ASN A 329 -3.65 5.61 26.52
C ASN A 329 -3.20 6.17 25.15
N ALA A 330 -3.57 7.42 24.83
CA ALA A 330 -3.39 8.00 23.49
C ALA A 330 -1.94 7.93 22.97
N GLN A 331 -0.92 8.17 23.83
CA GLN A 331 0.48 8.11 23.39
C GLN A 331 0.92 6.67 23.10
N ALA A 332 0.57 5.70 23.94
CA ALA A 332 0.86 4.30 23.69
C ALA A 332 0.17 3.79 22.42
N ALA A 333 -1.10 4.17 22.22
CA ALA A 333 -1.85 3.86 21.01
C ALA A 333 -1.19 4.43 19.74
N PHE A 334 -0.76 5.69 19.80
CA PHE A 334 -0.07 6.32 18.68
C PHE A 334 1.28 5.67 18.37
N ASP A 335 2.06 5.33 19.40
CA ASP A 335 3.36 4.67 19.21
C ASP A 335 3.19 3.26 18.61
N PHE A 336 2.13 2.53 18.99
CA PHE A 336 1.80 1.25 18.34
C PHE A 336 1.36 1.43 16.88
N VAL A 337 0.47 2.39 16.60
CA VAL A 337 0.07 2.73 15.21
C VAL A 337 1.29 3.06 14.37
N ARG A 338 2.20 3.88 14.90
CA ARG A 338 3.46 4.23 14.21
C ARG A 338 4.35 3.01 13.95
N LEU A 339 4.43 2.09 14.91
CA LEU A 339 5.17 0.84 14.75
C LEU A 339 4.62 -0.01 13.59
N LEU A 340 3.30 -0.12 13.49
CA LEU A 340 2.62 -0.89 12.43
C LEU A 340 2.72 -0.26 11.04
N THR A 341 2.86 1.06 10.97
CA THR A 341 2.78 1.82 9.70
C THR A 341 4.13 2.35 9.24
N SER A 342 5.23 1.88 9.80
CA SER A 342 6.57 2.29 9.38
C SER A 342 7.62 1.20 9.62
N GLY A 343 8.74 1.29 8.90
CA GLY A 343 9.89 0.41 9.08
C GLY A 343 9.60 -1.07 8.80
N GLU A 344 10.17 -1.94 9.64
CA GLU A 344 10.17 -3.39 9.38
C GLU A 344 8.77 -4.03 9.43
N PHE A 345 7.89 -3.58 10.32
CA PHE A 345 6.55 -4.17 10.43
C PHE A 345 5.64 -3.76 9.29
N ASP A 346 5.71 -2.51 8.82
CA ASP A 346 5.02 -2.08 7.61
C ASP A 346 5.56 -2.81 6.38
N GLN A 347 6.88 -2.99 6.25
CA GLN A 347 7.47 -3.80 5.19
C GLN A 347 6.95 -5.24 5.23
N LEU A 348 6.96 -5.86 6.41
CA LEU A 348 6.47 -7.23 6.57
C LEU A 348 4.96 -7.35 6.24
N ARG A 349 4.15 -6.38 6.67
CA ARG A 349 2.73 -6.30 6.32
C ARG A 349 2.53 -6.23 4.81
N SER A 350 3.24 -5.32 4.15
CA SER A 350 3.12 -5.11 2.71
C SER A 350 3.60 -6.32 1.90
N ASP A 351 4.68 -6.99 2.33
CA ASP A 351 5.20 -8.21 1.70
C ASP A 351 4.20 -9.37 1.81
N LEU A 352 3.62 -9.57 2.99
CA LEU A 352 2.67 -10.66 3.25
C LEU A 352 1.33 -10.47 2.52
N ARG A 353 0.86 -9.23 2.38
CA ARG A 353 -0.35 -8.94 1.59
C ARG A 353 -0.07 -8.68 0.12
N ARG A 354 1.20 -8.63 -0.31
CA ARG A 354 1.66 -8.26 -1.64
C ARG A 354 1.06 -6.93 -2.13
N GLY A 355 1.13 -5.94 -1.27
CA GLY A 355 0.54 -4.62 -1.49
C GLY A 355 1.58 -3.50 -1.49
N ILE A 356 1.07 -2.29 -1.27
CA ILE A 356 1.87 -1.08 -1.19
C ILE A 356 2.12 -0.77 0.29
N PRO A 357 3.37 -0.50 0.70
CA PRO A 357 3.67 -0.13 2.09
C PRO A 357 3.07 1.25 2.44
N ALA A 358 2.73 1.45 3.71
CA ALA A 358 2.30 2.74 4.23
C ALA A 358 3.44 3.76 4.30
N ASP A 359 4.65 3.28 4.59
CA ASP A 359 5.88 4.08 4.59
C ASP A 359 6.49 4.13 3.17
N PRO A 360 6.59 5.30 2.52
CA PRO A 360 7.18 5.45 1.18
C PRO A 360 8.67 5.12 1.11
N ASN A 361 9.34 4.88 2.25
CA ASN A 361 10.73 4.45 2.31
C ASN A 361 10.87 2.92 2.23
N ASN A 362 9.78 2.18 2.35
CA ASN A 362 9.73 0.73 2.17
C ASN A 362 9.52 0.37 0.69
N GLU A 363 9.80 -0.90 0.35
CA GLU A 363 9.65 -1.43 -1.01
C GLU A 363 8.29 -2.12 -1.18
N SER A 364 7.71 -2.00 -2.37
CA SER A 364 6.52 -2.76 -2.76
C SER A 364 6.90 -3.95 -3.62
N SER A 365 6.20 -5.08 -3.47
CA SER A 365 6.29 -6.22 -4.38
C SER A 365 5.75 -5.89 -5.78
N ILE A 366 4.94 -4.83 -5.91
CA ILE A 366 4.42 -4.33 -7.18
C ILE A 366 5.41 -3.30 -7.75
N ARG A 367 6.06 -3.63 -8.87
CA ARG A 367 7.06 -2.76 -9.51
C ARG A 367 6.47 -1.39 -9.84
N GLY A 368 7.10 -0.32 -9.38
CA GLY A 368 6.70 1.06 -9.66
C GLY A 368 5.56 1.61 -8.79
N ALA A 369 4.99 0.83 -7.86
CA ALA A 369 3.85 1.27 -7.06
C ALA A 369 4.15 2.49 -6.21
N VAL A 370 5.24 2.48 -5.45
CA VAL A 370 5.65 3.61 -4.60
C VAL A 370 5.91 4.87 -5.43
N GLU A 371 6.59 4.73 -6.59
CA GLU A 371 6.87 5.86 -7.47
C GLU A 371 5.62 6.40 -8.17
N THR A 372 4.66 5.53 -8.48
CA THR A 372 3.37 5.92 -9.05
C THR A 372 2.54 6.65 -8.00
N LEU A 373 2.49 6.13 -6.78
CA LEU A 373 1.76 6.72 -5.66
C LEU A 373 2.32 8.10 -5.26
N LYS A 374 3.63 8.33 -5.35
CA LYS A 374 4.24 9.66 -5.14
C LYS A 374 3.76 10.72 -6.14
N LYS A 375 3.26 10.32 -7.29
CA LYS A 375 2.75 11.22 -8.35
C LYS A 375 1.23 11.27 -8.38
N ALA A 376 0.56 10.44 -7.60
CA ALA A 376 -0.89 10.36 -7.58
C ALA A 376 -1.52 11.66 -7.04
N SER A 377 -2.74 11.93 -7.48
CA SER A 377 -3.60 12.94 -6.88
C SER A 377 -4.17 12.43 -5.55
N SER A 378 -4.40 13.33 -4.61
CA SER A 378 -5.14 13.04 -3.36
C SER A 378 -6.64 12.82 -3.59
N GLU A 379 -7.12 13.01 -4.82
CA GLU A 379 -8.53 12.99 -5.12
C GLU A 379 -9.05 11.57 -5.29
N SER A 380 -10.23 11.35 -4.74
CA SER A 380 -10.77 10.02 -4.55
C SER A 380 -11.25 9.35 -5.84
N PHE A 381 -10.99 8.06 -5.88
CA PHE A 381 -11.57 7.10 -6.79
C PHE A 381 -13.09 6.98 -6.63
N GLY A 382 -13.79 6.67 -7.72
CA GLY A 382 -15.23 6.43 -7.70
C GLY A 382 -16.06 7.68 -8.00
N ILE A 383 -15.52 8.59 -8.80
CA ILE A 383 -16.24 9.77 -9.30
C ILE A 383 -17.35 9.35 -10.27
N LEU A 384 -17.07 8.36 -11.13
CA LEU A 384 -18.05 7.84 -12.08
C LEU A 384 -19.04 6.89 -11.42
N ASP A 385 -20.33 7.17 -11.59
CA ASP A 385 -21.39 6.35 -11.01
C ASP A 385 -21.41 4.94 -11.64
N THR A 386 -21.32 3.93 -10.79
CA THR A 386 -21.41 2.51 -11.20
C THR A 386 -22.78 2.11 -11.77
N ALA A 387 -23.81 2.94 -11.58
CA ALA A 387 -25.10 2.75 -12.22
C ALA A 387 -25.00 2.76 -13.76
N TYR A 388 -23.95 3.34 -14.32
CA TYR A 388 -23.72 3.41 -15.77
C TYR A 388 -22.72 2.36 -16.28
N ASN A 389 -22.37 1.34 -15.51
CA ASN A 389 -21.38 0.32 -15.91
C ASN A 389 -21.69 -0.32 -17.28
N GLU A 390 -22.99 -0.51 -17.61
CA GLU A 390 -23.37 -1.05 -18.91
C GLU A 390 -23.00 -0.09 -20.07
N ILE A 391 -23.12 1.22 -19.87
CA ILE A 391 -22.75 2.23 -20.86
C ILE A 391 -21.22 2.31 -21.01
N TYR A 392 -20.48 2.21 -19.92
CA TYR A 392 -19.01 2.14 -19.98
C TYR A 392 -18.54 0.88 -20.71
N ALA A 393 -19.15 -0.28 -20.41
CA ALA A 393 -18.85 -1.52 -21.12
C ALA A 393 -19.18 -1.42 -22.63
N GLN A 394 -20.24 -0.73 -23.00
CA GLN A 394 -20.56 -0.45 -24.39
C GLN A 394 -19.53 0.46 -25.07
N LEU A 395 -19.00 1.49 -24.37
CA LEU A 395 -17.89 2.32 -24.86
C LEU A 395 -16.68 1.44 -25.19
N TRP A 396 -16.29 0.58 -24.24
CA TRP A 396 -15.17 -0.35 -24.37
C TRP A 396 -15.44 -1.54 -25.31
N SER A 397 -16.64 -1.67 -25.86
CA SER A 397 -16.96 -2.63 -26.95
C SER A 397 -17.00 -1.97 -28.32
N GLY A 398 -16.72 -0.67 -28.43
CA GLY A 398 -16.80 0.07 -29.67
C GLY A 398 -18.24 0.33 -30.15
N ALA A 399 -19.24 0.24 -29.27
CA ALA A 399 -20.64 0.50 -29.61
C ALA A 399 -20.93 1.94 -30.03
N TYR A 400 -20.08 2.86 -29.57
CA TYR A 400 -20.17 4.29 -29.92
C TYR A 400 -19.16 4.63 -31.02
N HIS A 401 -19.65 5.11 -32.17
CA HIS A 401 -18.81 5.46 -33.32
C HIS A 401 -18.04 6.79 -33.10
N ASP A 402 -18.54 7.63 -32.21
CA ASP A 402 -17.93 8.89 -31.81
C ASP A 402 -18.20 9.18 -30.33
N GLY A 403 -17.42 10.07 -29.72
CA GLY A 403 -17.58 10.46 -28.33
C GLY A 403 -18.90 11.15 -28.02
N ARG A 404 -19.53 11.78 -28.99
CA ARG A 404 -20.86 12.41 -28.84
C ARG A 404 -21.95 11.39 -28.54
N GLY A 405 -21.88 10.22 -29.20
CA GLY A 405 -22.82 9.13 -28.97
C GLY A 405 -22.74 8.61 -27.55
N PHE A 406 -21.54 8.45 -27.02
CA PHE A 406 -21.30 8.04 -25.64
C PHE A 406 -21.82 9.10 -24.64
N LEU A 407 -21.41 10.38 -24.77
CA LEU A 407 -21.86 11.45 -23.89
C LEU A 407 -23.36 11.62 -23.87
N LYS A 408 -24.02 11.46 -25.03
CA LYS A 408 -25.50 11.48 -25.13
C LYS A 408 -26.16 10.29 -24.42
N ALA A 409 -25.51 9.14 -24.33
CA ALA A 409 -26.04 7.99 -23.60
C ALA A 409 -25.90 8.16 -22.09
N MET A 410 -24.93 8.95 -21.64
CA MET A 410 -24.68 9.25 -20.24
C MET A 410 -25.59 10.36 -19.69
N GLY A 411 -25.96 11.38 -20.49
CA GLY A 411 -26.80 12.53 -20.11
C GLY A 411 -28.20 12.42 -20.64
#